data_f394b521fd36645d514807e3c8c42319
#
_entry.id   f394b521fd36645d514807e3c8c42319
#
_cell.length_a   1.000
_cell.length_b   1.000
_cell.length_c   1.000
_cell.angle_alpha   90.00
_cell.angle_beta   90.00
_cell.angle_gamma   90.00
#
_symmetry.space_group_name_H-M   'P 1'
#
loop_
_entity.id
_entity.type
_entity.pdbx_description
1 polymer ?
#
loop_
_entity_poly.entity_id
_entity_poly.type
_entity_poly.pdbx_seq_one_letter_code
_entity_poly.pdbx_strand_id
1 'polypeptide(L)'
;FPQYTTDYISGVMSLRKPQENSLRILEEIMTSIHVQKGMNLKAALGGVHALYPICSDFERDFMSLTFALATGVGKTRLMGAFISYLYTQHGIKNFFVVAPNTTIYEKLKKDLSDPSNPKYVFKGLGCFHTPPQIVTDDDYKARQISLFESDIRIFIFNIDKFNKEESNMKKINEYIGDSFCEYLANLPDLVLIMDESHHYRAKKGMQAINELHPLLGLELTATPIVNSGSKQVLFKNVVYEYP
;
A
#
# COMPACT_ATOMS: atom_id res chain seq x y z
N PHE A 1 -13.41 -16.41 5.29
CA PHE A 1 -13.00 -15.77 6.57
C PHE A 1 -13.98 -14.65 7.00
N PRO A 2 -15.27 -14.95 7.23
CA PRO A 2 -16.26 -13.88 7.51
C PRO A 2 -16.03 -13.12 8.82
N GLN A 3 -15.26 -13.67 9.75
CA GLN A 3 -14.96 -13.05 11.03
C GLN A 3 -13.96 -11.89 10.97
N TYR A 4 -13.21 -11.74 9.87
CA TYR A 4 -12.14 -10.75 9.76
C TYR A 4 -12.64 -9.34 9.43
N THR A 5 -13.54 -8.84 10.27
CA THR A 5 -14.01 -7.45 10.25
C THR A 5 -12.99 -6.52 10.92
N THR A 6 -13.21 -5.22 10.81
CA THR A 6 -12.38 -4.24 11.53
C THR A 6 -12.32 -4.53 13.03
N ASP A 7 -13.45 -4.83 13.66
CA ASP A 7 -13.50 -5.11 15.10
C ASP A 7 -12.65 -6.32 15.47
N TYR A 8 -12.75 -7.41 14.71
CA TYR A 8 -11.95 -8.61 14.96
C TYR A 8 -10.45 -8.36 14.77
N ILE A 9 -10.06 -7.77 13.65
CA ILE A 9 -8.64 -7.48 13.35
C ILE A 9 -8.08 -6.51 14.40
N SER A 10 -8.81 -5.45 14.74
CA SER A 10 -8.41 -4.48 15.76
C SER A 10 -8.16 -5.13 17.11
N GLY A 11 -9.03 -6.06 17.51
CA GLY A 11 -8.86 -6.80 18.75
C GLY A 11 -7.64 -7.70 18.76
N VAL A 12 -7.48 -8.54 17.73
CA VAL A 12 -6.36 -9.48 17.64
C VAL A 12 -5.01 -8.77 17.54
N MET A 13 -4.94 -7.70 16.72
CA MET A 13 -3.71 -6.95 16.52
C MET A 13 -3.48 -5.87 17.58
N SER A 14 -4.41 -5.66 18.49
CA SER A 14 -4.36 -4.59 19.50
C SER A 14 -4.11 -3.23 18.86
N LEU A 15 -4.92 -2.88 17.87
CA LEU A 15 -4.77 -1.63 17.14
C LEU A 15 -5.06 -0.42 18.03
N ARG A 16 -4.26 0.62 17.91
CA ARG A 16 -4.54 1.93 18.50
C ARG A 16 -5.68 2.61 17.75
N LYS A 17 -6.28 3.61 18.37
CA LYS A 17 -7.45 4.32 17.79
C LYS A 17 -7.24 4.83 16.37
N PRO A 18 -6.13 5.50 16.03
CA PRO A 18 -5.92 5.95 14.65
C PRO A 18 -5.73 4.81 13.67
N GLN A 19 -5.14 3.70 14.07
CA GLN A 19 -5.02 2.50 13.24
C GLN A 19 -6.40 1.86 13.00
N GLU A 20 -7.18 1.70 14.05
CA GLU A 20 -8.55 1.17 13.96
C GLU A 20 -9.44 2.05 13.08
N ASN A 21 -9.39 3.37 13.27
CA ASN A 21 -10.16 4.31 12.45
C ASN A 21 -9.77 4.22 10.97
N SER A 22 -8.48 4.11 10.67
CA SER A 22 -8.00 3.94 9.31
C SER A 22 -8.54 2.67 8.66
N LEU A 23 -8.49 1.56 9.39
CA LEU A 23 -9.02 0.28 8.91
C LEU A 23 -10.54 0.34 8.69
N ARG A 24 -11.26 0.99 9.58
CA ARG A 24 -12.72 1.18 9.47
C ARG A 24 -13.10 2.01 8.25
N ILE A 25 -12.31 3.04 7.95
CA ILE A 25 -12.51 3.87 6.76
C ILE A 25 -12.29 3.04 5.49
N LEU A 26 -11.23 2.23 5.45
CA LEU A 26 -10.99 1.32 4.32
C LEU A 26 -12.14 0.33 4.16
N GLU A 27 -12.61 -0.27 5.24
CA GLU A 27 -13.75 -1.19 5.23
C GLU A 27 -15.00 -0.52 4.66
N GLU A 28 -15.32 0.68 5.11
CA GLU A 28 -16.47 1.44 4.63
C GLU A 28 -16.38 1.72 3.12
N ILE A 29 -15.22 2.15 2.64
CA ILE A 29 -15.00 2.42 1.23
C ILE A 29 -15.12 1.13 0.41
N MET A 30 -14.47 0.06 0.84
CA MET A 30 -14.46 -1.21 0.11
C MET A 30 -15.83 -1.91 0.10
N THR A 31 -16.67 -1.68 1.09
CA THR A 31 -18.02 -2.23 1.12
C THR A 31 -19.02 -1.37 0.34
N SER A 32 -18.74 -0.07 0.18
CA SER A 32 -19.63 0.87 -0.52
C SER A 32 -19.32 0.95 -2.02
N ILE A 33 -18.09 0.67 -2.43
CA ILE A 33 -17.63 0.79 -3.81
C ILE A 33 -17.12 -0.57 -4.27
N HIS A 34 -17.62 -1.02 -5.43
CA HIS A 34 -17.11 -2.23 -6.07
C HIS A 34 -15.76 -1.92 -6.74
N VAL A 35 -14.68 -2.16 -6.03
CA VAL A 35 -13.32 -1.86 -6.50
C VAL A 35 -12.83 -2.99 -7.38
N GLN A 36 -12.57 -2.68 -8.64
CA GLN A 36 -12.01 -3.62 -9.60
C GLN A 36 -11.14 -2.87 -10.61
N LYS A 37 -10.20 -3.59 -11.20
CA LYS A 37 -9.34 -3.04 -12.24
C LYS A 37 -10.17 -2.66 -13.45
N GLY A 38 -9.90 -1.48 -14.03
CA GLY A 38 -10.66 -0.97 -15.16
C GLY A 38 -12.01 -0.32 -14.81
N MET A 39 -12.31 -0.15 -13.51
CA MET A 39 -13.53 0.53 -13.09
C MET A 39 -13.55 2.00 -13.52
N ASN A 40 -14.75 2.59 -13.55
CA ASN A 40 -14.91 4.02 -13.80
C ASN A 40 -14.42 4.82 -12.57
N LEU A 41 -13.24 5.45 -12.70
CA LEU A 41 -12.61 6.19 -11.60
C LEU A 41 -13.41 7.42 -11.19
N LYS A 42 -14.07 8.08 -12.14
CA LYS A 42 -14.90 9.25 -11.84
C LYS A 42 -16.09 8.88 -10.95
N ALA A 43 -16.73 7.77 -11.24
CA ALA A 43 -17.82 7.24 -10.43
C ALA A 43 -17.33 6.80 -9.05
N ALA A 44 -16.18 6.11 -8.99
CA ALA A 44 -15.56 5.70 -7.73
C ALA A 44 -15.20 6.91 -6.87
N LEU A 45 -14.63 7.96 -7.48
CA LEU A 45 -14.31 9.21 -6.78
C LEU A 45 -15.56 9.87 -6.21
N GLY A 46 -16.64 9.91 -6.97
CA GLY A 46 -17.93 10.42 -6.49
C GLY A 46 -18.42 9.68 -5.26
N GLY A 47 -18.30 8.35 -5.24
CA GLY A 47 -18.65 7.51 -4.09
C GLY A 47 -17.78 7.78 -2.87
N VAL A 48 -16.47 7.88 -3.03
CA VAL A 48 -15.55 8.22 -1.94
C VAL A 48 -15.81 9.62 -1.42
N HIS A 49 -15.99 10.58 -2.32
CA HIS A 49 -16.26 11.99 -1.95
C HIS A 49 -17.55 12.13 -1.15
N ALA A 50 -18.58 11.35 -1.47
CA ALA A 50 -19.84 11.35 -0.72
C ALA A 50 -19.64 10.88 0.74
N LEU A 51 -18.75 9.92 0.97
CA LEU A 51 -18.43 9.43 2.31
C LEU A 51 -17.38 10.31 3.03
N TYR A 52 -16.39 10.77 2.27
CA TYR A 52 -15.25 11.57 2.77
C TYR A 52 -15.05 12.80 1.89
N PRO A 53 -15.75 13.91 2.20
CA PRO A 53 -15.77 15.10 1.33
C PRO A 53 -14.41 15.76 1.09
N ILE A 54 -13.41 15.56 1.96
CA ILE A 54 -12.06 16.09 1.73
C ILE A 54 -11.34 15.37 0.59
N CYS A 55 -11.77 14.18 0.22
CA CYS A 55 -11.24 13.48 -0.94
C CYS A 55 -11.92 13.99 -2.21
N SER A 56 -11.24 14.84 -2.97
CA SER A 56 -11.78 15.49 -4.17
C SER A 56 -11.15 15.02 -5.48
N ASP A 57 -10.01 14.32 -5.41
CA ASP A 57 -9.29 13.79 -6.58
C ASP A 57 -8.37 12.68 -6.11
N PHE A 58 -8.32 11.57 -6.83
CA PHE A 58 -7.37 10.51 -6.50
C PHE A 58 -5.92 10.88 -6.84
N GLU A 59 -5.72 11.82 -7.74
CA GLU A 59 -4.40 12.31 -8.18
C GLU A 59 -3.51 11.23 -8.83
N ARG A 60 -4.05 10.07 -9.11
CA ARG A 60 -3.40 8.93 -9.76
C ARG A 60 -4.37 8.27 -10.74
N ASP A 61 -3.87 7.41 -11.61
CA ASP A 61 -4.69 6.69 -12.60
C ASP A 61 -5.47 5.51 -12.00
N PHE A 62 -5.52 5.40 -10.67
CA PHE A 62 -6.25 4.39 -9.93
C PHE A 62 -6.79 4.98 -8.63
N MET A 63 -7.70 4.27 -7.97
CA MET A 63 -8.21 4.69 -6.66
C MET A 63 -7.09 4.63 -5.63
N SER A 64 -6.61 5.78 -5.19
CA SER A 64 -5.59 5.91 -4.17
C SER A 64 -6.11 6.76 -3.01
N LEU A 65 -5.96 6.23 -1.79
CA LEU A 65 -6.49 6.81 -0.58
C LEU A 65 -5.33 7.16 0.36
N THR A 66 -5.28 8.40 0.83
CA THR A 66 -4.24 8.86 1.76
C THR A 66 -4.77 8.93 3.19
N PHE A 67 -4.03 8.29 4.08
CA PHE A 67 -4.22 8.35 5.53
C PHE A 67 -3.10 9.23 6.09
N ALA A 68 -3.45 10.44 6.50
CA ALA A 68 -2.51 11.41 7.06
C ALA A 68 -2.37 11.15 8.56
N LEU A 69 -1.29 10.50 8.95
CA LEU A 69 -1.08 10.00 10.30
C LEU A 69 0.20 10.58 10.90
N ALA A 70 0.11 11.09 12.12
CA ALA A 70 1.26 11.58 12.86
C ALA A 70 2.36 10.52 12.99
N THR A 71 3.60 10.98 13.12
CA THR A 71 4.75 10.11 13.39
C THR A 71 4.52 9.33 14.69
N GLY A 72 4.89 8.06 14.69
CA GLY A 72 4.77 7.19 15.87
C GLY A 72 3.42 6.50 16.05
N VAL A 73 2.50 6.63 15.11
CA VAL A 73 1.18 5.97 15.14
C VAL A 73 1.29 4.44 14.96
N GLY A 74 2.38 3.95 14.38
CA GLY A 74 2.56 2.52 14.08
C GLY A 74 2.06 2.17 12.69
N LYS A 75 2.60 2.83 11.67
CA LYS A 75 2.19 2.62 10.27
C LYS A 75 2.42 1.20 9.77
N THR A 76 3.49 0.54 10.20
CA THR A 76 3.78 -0.85 9.79
C THR A 76 2.69 -1.82 10.27
N ARG A 77 2.23 -1.68 11.50
CA ARG A 77 1.12 -2.49 12.03
C ARG A 77 -0.16 -2.23 11.24
N LEU A 78 -0.41 -0.98 10.90
CA LEU A 78 -1.57 -0.62 10.07
C LEU A 78 -1.48 -1.25 8.67
N MET A 79 -0.30 -1.30 8.06
CA MET A 79 -0.10 -2.00 6.79
C MET A 79 -0.51 -3.47 6.91
N GLY A 80 -0.08 -4.14 7.98
CA GLY A 80 -0.47 -5.51 8.27
C GLY A 80 -1.99 -5.68 8.43
N ALA A 81 -2.65 -4.74 9.07
CA ALA A 81 -4.10 -4.73 9.20
C ALA A 81 -4.81 -4.56 7.86
N PHE A 82 -4.35 -3.64 7.03
CA PHE A 82 -4.86 -3.45 5.67
C PHE A 82 -4.72 -4.72 4.83
N ILE A 83 -3.54 -5.33 4.83
CA ILE A 83 -3.26 -6.57 4.11
C ILE A 83 -4.20 -7.68 4.58
N SER A 84 -4.34 -7.86 5.89
CA SER A 84 -5.17 -8.90 6.48
C SER A 84 -6.65 -8.73 6.11
N TYR A 85 -7.14 -7.51 6.18
CA TYR A 85 -8.52 -7.17 5.80
C TYR A 85 -8.78 -7.43 4.31
N LEU A 86 -7.93 -6.90 3.45
CA LEU A 86 -8.10 -7.01 2.01
C LEU A 86 -7.97 -8.46 1.53
N TYR A 87 -7.08 -9.24 2.12
CA TYR A 87 -6.97 -10.66 1.82
C TYR A 87 -8.23 -11.44 2.23
N THR A 88 -8.63 -11.29 3.48
CA THR A 88 -9.70 -12.13 4.05
C THR A 88 -11.09 -11.75 3.55
N GLN A 89 -11.35 -10.47 3.31
CA GLN A 89 -12.66 -9.98 2.91
C GLN A 89 -12.82 -9.77 1.41
N HIS A 90 -11.74 -9.53 0.69
CA HIS A 90 -11.78 -9.21 -0.74
C HIS A 90 -10.94 -10.14 -1.62
N GLY A 91 -10.29 -11.15 -1.04
CA GLY A 91 -9.53 -12.14 -1.78
C GLY A 91 -8.28 -11.59 -2.48
N ILE A 92 -7.78 -10.43 -2.04
CA ILE A 92 -6.59 -9.80 -2.62
C ILE A 92 -5.35 -10.52 -2.14
N LYS A 93 -4.50 -10.94 -3.07
CA LYS A 93 -3.34 -11.79 -2.79
C LYS A 93 -2.00 -11.15 -3.12
N ASN A 94 -1.98 -10.00 -3.78
CA ASN A 94 -0.76 -9.36 -4.23
C ASN A 94 -0.66 -7.93 -3.72
N PHE A 95 0.37 -7.67 -2.91
CA PHE A 95 0.61 -6.37 -2.28
C PHE A 95 2.01 -5.88 -2.63
N PHE A 96 2.12 -4.62 -3.02
CA PHE A 96 3.38 -3.98 -3.35
C PHE A 96 3.63 -2.83 -2.38
N VAL A 97 4.58 -3.01 -1.47
CA VAL A 97 4.89 -2.05 -0.40
C VAL A 97 6.11 -1.24 -0.81
N VAL A 98 5.97 0.06 -0.87
CA VAL A 98 7.04 0.99 -1.22
C VAL A 98 7.57 1.65 0.04
N ALA A 99 8.86 1.45 0.30
CA ALA A 99 9.59 2.07 1.42
C ALA A 99 10.36 3.31 0.96
N PRO A 100 10.41 4.38 1.78
CA PRO A 100 11.06 5.63 1.40
C PRO A 100 12.60 5.59 1.45
N ASN A 101 13.17 4.69 2.23
CA ASN A 101 14.61 4.58 2.43
C ASN A 101 15.01 3.19 2.92
N THR A 102 16.32 2.95 2.98
CA THR A 102 16.87 1.64 3.36
C THR A 102 16.53 1.24 4.80
N THR A 103 16.52 2.18 5.73
CA THR A 103 16.19 1.90 7.14
C THR A 103 14.76 1.37 7.29
N ILE A 104 13.80 2.04 6.65
CA ILE A 104 12.39 1.61 6.66
C ILE A 104 12.22 0.31 5.88
N TYR A 105 12.90 0.15 4.74
CA TYR A 105 12.88 -1.06 3.95
C TYR A 105 13.31 -2.30 4.75
N GLU A 106 14.43 -2.21 5.47
CA GLU A 106 14.92 -3.32 6.29
C GLU A 106 13.98 -3.63 7.46
N LYS A 107 13.40 -2.59 8.06
CA LYS A 107 12.39 -2.76 9.11
C LYS A 107 11.13 -3.46 8.60
N LEU A 108 10.59 -3.03 7.47
CA LEU A 108 9.40 -3.63 6.86
C LEU A 108 9.64 -5.10 6.50
N LYS A 109 10.78 -5.38 5.90
CA LYS A 109 11.20 -6.73 5.54
C LYS A 109 11.19 -7.66 6.75
N LYS A 110 11.73 -7.21 7.89
CA LYS A 110 11.78 -7.96 9.13
C LYS A 110 10.40 -8.12 9.78
N ASP A 111 9.64 -7.02 9.89
CA ASP A 111 8.35 -7.01 10.58
C ASP A 111 7.25 -7.75 9.81
N LEU A 112 7.38 -7.88 8.48
CA LEU A 112 6.43 -8.59 7.64
C LEU A 112 6.79 -10.06 7.41
N SER A 113 8.06 -10.46 7.55
CA SER A 113 8.53 -11.79 7.15
C SER A 113 8.91 -12.73 8.28
N ASP A 114 9.29 -12.23 9.46
CA ASP A 114 9.90 -13.03 10.50
C ASP A 114 8.96 -13.30 11.68
N PRO A 115 8.33 -14.50 11.75
CA PRO A 115 7.43 -14.85 12.85
C PRO A 115 8.10 -14.88 14.24
N SER A 116 9.42 -14.99 14.31
CA SER A 116 10.16 -14.95 15.57
C SER A 116 10.40 -13.52 16.09
N ASN A 117 10.20 -12.54 15.22
CA ASN A 117 10.33 -11.12 15.58
C ASN A 117 9.17 -10.71 16.50
N PRO A 118 9.45 -10.12 17.69
CA PRO A 118 8.37 -9.64 18.56
C PRO A 118 7.43 -8.62 17.91
N LYS A 119 7.90 -7.93 16.86
CA LYS A 119 7.13 -6.94 16.09
C LYS A 119 6.47 -7.50 14.83
N TYR A 120 6.50 -8.83 14.65
CA TYR A 120 5.85 -9.47 13.50
C TYR A 120 4.37 -9.09 13.45
N VAL A 121 3.96 -8.49 12.33
CA VAL A 121 2.64 -7.84 12.24
C VAL A 121 1.47 -8.82 12.13
N PHE A 122 1.70 -10.03 11.63
CA PHE A 122 0.64 -11.03 11.43
C PHE A 122 0.48 -12.01 12.60
N LYS A 123 1.11 -11.72 13.73
CA LYS A 123 1.06 -12.56 14.92
C LYS A 123 -0.39 -12.70 15.42
N GLY A 124 -0.81 -13.92 15.66
CA GLY A 124 -2.14 -14.23 16.19
C GLY A 124 -3.27 -14.22 15.15
N LEU A 125 -2.96 -13.93 13.88
CA LEU A 125 -3.94 -13.97 12.80
C LEU A 125 -3.98 -15.38 12.18
N GLY A 126 -5.02 -16.12 12.49
CA GLY A 126 -5.17 -17.52 12.05
C GLY A 126 -5.37 -17.71 10.55
N CYS A 127 -5.67 -16.62 9.81
CA CYS A 127 -5.79 -16.68 8.35
C CYS A 127 -4.45 -16.93 7.65
N PHE A 128 -3.33 -16.72 8.33
CA PHE A 128 -1.99 -16.95 7.79
C PHE A 128 -1.38 -18.24 8.34
N HIS A 129 -1.99 -19.38 8.04
CA HIS A 129 -1.41 -20.69 8.38
C HIS A 129 -0.04 -20.85 7.74
N THR A 130 0.07 -20.44 6.48
CA THR A 130 1.35 -20.24 5.80
C THR A 130 1.63 -18.76 5.80
N PRO A 131 2.79 -18.30 6.33
CA PRO A 131 3.13 -16.87 6.29
C PRO A 131 3.12 -16.31 4.86
N PRO A 132 2.78 -15.03 4.67
CA PRO A 132 2.88 -14.40 3.36
C PRO A 132 4.28 -14.56 2.77
N GLN A 133 4.36 -14.80 1.47
CA GLN A 133 5.64 -14.81 0.76
C GLN A 133 6.14 -13.39 0.62
N ILE A 134 7.34 -13.12 1.12
CA ILE A 134 7.97 -11.80 1.01
C ILE A 134 8.95 -11.83 -0.14
N VAL A 135 8.74 -10.96 -1.13
CA VAL A 135 9.58 -10.80 -2.31
C VAL A 135 10.34 -9.49 -2.19
N THR A 136 11.66 -9.55 -2.17
CA THR A 136 12.53 -8.40 -1.97
C THR A 136 13.42 -8.16 -3.20
N ASP A 137 14.28 -7.14 -3.13
CA ASP A 137 15.21 -6.77 -4.19
C ASP A 137 16.08 -7.93 -4.68
N ASP A 138 16.55 -8.80 -3.77
CA ASP A 138 17.38 -9.94 -4.13
C ASP A 138 16.59 -10.95 -4.98
N ASP A 139 15.33 -11.14 -4.65
CA ASP A 139 14.43 -12.03 -5.40
C ASP A 139 14.13 -11.48 -6.79
N TYR A 140 13.98 -10.16 -6.94
CA TYR A 140 13.79 -9.52 -8.24
C TYR A 140 14.97 -9.77 -9.16
N LYS A 141 16.18 -9.65 -8.63
CA LYS A 141 17.42 -9.88 -9.40
C LYS A 141 17.63 -11.34 -9.76
N ALA A 142 17.32 -12.24 -8.84
CA ALA A 142 17.46 -13.67 -9.03
C ALA A 142 16.33 -14.27 -9.89
N ARG A 143 15.26 -13.51 -10.16
CA ARG A 143 14.05 -13.96 -10.87
C ARG A 143 13.45 -15.23 -10.27
N GLN A 144 13.69 -15.46 -8.98
CA GLN A 144 13.23 -16.65 -8.25
C GLN A 144 12.01 -16.30 -7.42
N ILE A 145 10.84 -16.30 -8.05
CA ILE A 145 9.59 -16.18 -7.33
C ILE A 145 8.93 -17.55 -7.33
N SER A 146 8.87 -18.18 -6.15
CA SER A 146 8.11 -19.41 -6.01
C SER A 146 6.62 -19.06 -6.02
N LEU A 147 5.90 -19.62 -7.00
CA LEU A 147 4.47 -19.39 -7.16
C LEU A 147 3.62 -20.31 -6.26
N PHE A 148 4.25 -21.23 -5.53
CA PHE A 148 3.54 -22.36 -4.91
C PHE A 148 3.56 -22.42 -3.38
N GLU A 149 4.29 -21.53 -2.71
CA GLU A 149 4.52 -21.65 -1.26
C GLU A 149 3.56 -20.85 -0.38
N SER A 150 2.85 -19.87 -0.92
CA SER A 150 1.92 -19.04 -0.14
C SER A 150 0.79 -18.50 -1.01
N ASP A 151 -0.38 -18.33 -0.38
CA ASP A 151 -1.52 -17.69 -1.04
C ASP A 151 -1.33 -16.19 -1.23
N ILE A 152 -0.51 -15.54 -0.37
CA ILE A 152 -0.28 -14.09 -0.42
C ILE A 152 1.17 -13.80 -0.76
N ARG A 153 1.38 -12.79 -1.61
CA ARG A 153 2.70 -12.23 -1.92
C ARG A 153 2.74 -10.77 -1.53
N ILE A 154 3.80 -10.41 -0.81
CA ILE A 154 4.11 -9.03 -0.44
C ILE A 154 5.45 -8.69 -1.06
N PHE A 155 5.42 -7.84 -2.09
CA PHE A 155 6.62 -7.30 -2.73
C PHE A 155 7.04 -6.07 -1.95
N ILE A 156 8.30 -5.99 -1.52
CA ILE A 156 8.82 -4.82 -0.82
C ILE A 156 9.89 -4.17 -1.67
N PHE A 157 9.76 -2.87 -1.86
CA PHE A 157 10.58 -2.09 -2.76
C PHE A 157 11.12 -0.84 -2.09
N ASN A 158 12.43 -0.57 -2.23
CA ASN A 158 13.07 0.61 -1.70
C ASN A 158 13.22 1.67 -2.79
N ILE A 159 12.41 2.73 -2.71
CA ILE A 159 12.40 3.80 -3.71
C ILE A 159 13.70 4.64 -3.69
N ASP A 160 14.41 4.65 -2.57
CA ASP A 160 15.62 5.46 -2.42
C ASP A 160 16.72 5.09 -3.43
N LYS A 161 16.71 3.84 -3.91
CA LYS A 161 17.60 3.40 -4.97
C LYS A 161 17.38 4.13 -6.30
N PHE A 162 16.25 4.84 -6.44
CA PHE A 162 15.85 5.54 -7.67
C PHE A 162 15.70 7.05 -7.50
N ASN A 163 15.86 7.58 -6.28
CA ASN A 163 15.68 9.00 -5.95
C ASN A 163 16.86 9.89 -6.41
N LYS A 164 17.70 9.42 -7.28
CA LYS A 164 18.69 10.29 -7.93
C LYS A 164 18.04 11.00 -9.11
N GLU A 165 18.48 12.22 -9.39
CA GLU A 165 17.89 13.17 -10.35
C GLU A 165 17.56 12.62 -11.75
N GLU A 166 18.03 11.44 -12.06
CA GLU A 166 17.82 10.76 -13.34
C GLU A 166 16.89 9.55 -13.27
N SER A 167 16.19 9.33 -12.15
CA SER A 167 15.31 8.17 -12.05
C SER A 167 14.05 8.35 -12.89
N ASN A 168 14.06 7.74 -14.07
CA ASN A 168 12.91 7.63 -14.95
C ASN A 168 12.38 6.19 -14.93
N MET A 169 11.23 6.00 -15.52
CA MET A 169 10.57 4.68 -15.60
C MET A 169 11.49 3.62 -16.22
N LYS A 170 12.34 4.03 -17.17
CA LYS A 170 13.32 3.15 -17.80
C LYS A 170 14.28 2.54 -16.77
N LYS A 171 14.77 3.32 -15.81
CA LYS A 171 15.69 2.83 -14.76
C LYS A 171 15.00 1.90 -13.78
N ILE A 172 13.74 2.18 -13.43
CA ILE A 172 12.95 1.30 -12.60
C ILE A 172 12.71 -0.03 -13.31
N ASN A 173 12.34 0.02 -14.59
CA ASN A 173 12.16 -1.18 -15.40
C ASN A 173 13.45 -1.98 -15.57
N GLU A 174 14.58 -1.32 -15.76
CA GLU A 174 15.89 -1.98 -15.85
C GLU A 174 16.27 -2.67 -14.54
N TYR A 175 15.96 -2.05 -13.41
CA TYR A 175 16.28 -2.60 -12.09
C TYR A 175 15.38 -3.78 -11.72
N ILE A 176 14.07 -3.62 -11.85
CA ILE A 176 13.09 -4.67 -11.54
C ILE A 176 13.09 -5.72 -12.66
N GLY A 177 13.32 -5.30 -13.90
CA GLY A 177 13.18 -6.09 -15.12
C GLY A 177 11.84 -5.86 -15.79
N ASP A 178 11.85 -5.68 -17.12
CA ASP A 178 10.63 -5.40 -17.91
C ASP A 178 9.59 -6.49 -17.75
N SER A 179 9.99 -7.74 -17.77
CA SER A 179 9.10 -8.90 -17.61
C SER A 179 8.39 -8.89 -16.24
N PHE A 180 9.08 -8.45 -15.20
CA PHE A 180 8.51 -8.38 -13.86
C PHE A 180 7.54 -7.21 -13.73
N CYS A 181 7.86 -6.05 -14.31
CA CYS A 181 6.95 -4.91 -14.37
C CYS A 181 5.66 -5.26 -15.13
N GLU A 182 5.77 -5.95 -16.26
CA GLU A 182 4.62 -6.46 -17.01
C GLU A 182 3.80 -7.45 -16.19
N TYR A 183 4.46 -8.35 -15.47
CA TYR A 183 3.80 -9.28 -14.58
C TYR A 183 2.97 -8.56 -13.53
N LEU A 184 3.53 -7.58 -12.84
CA LEU A 184 2.83 -6.76 -11.84
C LEU A 184 1.65 -6.00 -12.47
N ALA A 185 1.88 -5.38 -13.63
CA ALA A 185 0.87 -4.58 -14.32
C ALA A 185 -0.32 -5.42 -14.82
N ASN A 186 -0.11 -6.71 -15.04
CA ASN A 186 -1.14 -7.64 -15.50
C ASN A 186 -1.90 -8.34 -14.36
N LEU A 187 -1.46 -8.16 -13.10
CA LEU A 187 -2.19 -8.72 -11.97
C LEU A 187 -3.55 -8.04 -11.81
N PRO A 188 -4.64 -8.80 -11.61
CA PRO A 188 -5.96 -8.21 -11.42
C PRO A 188 -6.14 -7.60 -10.03
N ASP A 189 -5.29 -7.95 -9.06
CA ASP A 189 -5.44 -7.66 -7.64
C ASP A 189 -4.20 -7.05 -7.00
N LEU A 190 -3.42 -6.27 -7.73
CA LEU A 190 -2.26 -5.59 -7.16
C LEU A 190 -2.71 -4.39 -6.31
N VAL A 191 -2.38 -4.40 -5.03
CA VAL A 191 -2.60 -3.27 -4.12
C VAL A 191 -1.25 -2.66 -3.76
N LEU A 192 -1.12 -1.34 -3.98
CA LEU A 192 0.05 -0.58 -3.56
C LEU A 192 -0.14 -0.06 -2.14
N ILE A 193 0.88 -0.20 -1.31
CA ILE A 193 0.95 0.44 0.00
C ILE A 193 2.22 1.28 0.02
N MET A 194 2.05 2.60 0.14
CA MET A 194 3.15 3.55 -0.01
C MET A 194 3.40 4.26 1.31
N ASP A 195 4.54 3.96 1.93
CA ASP A 195 4.96 4.64 3.16
C ASP A 195 5.67 5.95 2.82
N GLU A 196 5.38 7.00 3.59
CA GLU A 196 5.88 8.35 3.35
C GLU A 196 5.65 8.79 1.90
N SER A 197 4.41 8.68 1.45
CA SER A 197 4.03 8.82 0.04
C SER A 197 4.31 10.19 -0.57
N HIS A 198 4.56 11.21 0.26
CA HIS A 198 4.97 12.54 -0.22
C HIS A 198 6.27 12.48 -1.05
N HIS A 199 7.12 11.47 -0.84
CA HIS A 199 8.33 11.25 -1.64
C HIS A 199 8.03 10.78 -3.08
N TYR A 200 6.82 10.29 -3.37
CA TYR A 200 6.46 9.68 -4.67
C TYR A 200 5.48 10.55 -5.48
N ARG A 201 5.35 11.81 -5.12
CA ARG A 201 4.41 12.74 -5.76
C ARG A 201 5.03 13.58 -6.88
N ALA A 202 6.34 13.50 -7.10
CA ALA A 202 6.97 14.11 -8.26
C ALA A 202 6.47 13.43 -9.56
N LYS A 203 6.39 14.18 -10.65
CA LYS A 203 5.83 13.73 -11.92
C LYS A 203 6.35 12.38 -12.40
N LYS A 204 7.66 12.16 -12.32
CA LYS A 204 8.29 10.90 -12.76
C LYS A 204 7.94 9.73 -11.83
N GLY A 205 7.89 9.97 -10.52
CA GLY A 205 7.48 8.96 -9.55
C GLY A 205 6.00 8.58 -9.70
N MET A 206 5.15 9.56 -9.97
CA MET A 206 3.73 9.31 -10.22
C MET A 206 3.51 8.48 -11.49
N GLN A 207 4.26 8.77 -12.55
CA GLN A 207 4.19 8.00 -13.79
C GLN A 207 4.60 6.55 -13.58
N ALA A 208 5.70 6.32 -12.87
CA ALA A 208 6.19 4.97 -12.57
C ALA A 208 5.16 4.15 -11.80
N ILE A 209 4.54 4.75 -10.82
CA ILE A 209 3.50 4.11 -9.99
C ILE A 209 2.23 3.83 -10.81
N ASN A 210 1.79 4.78 -11.64
CA ASN A 210 0.64 4.58 -12.51
C ASN A 210 0.82 3.43 -13.50
N GLU A 211 2.03 3.23 -14.00
CA GLU A 211 2.33 2.16 -14.97
C GLU A 211 2.29 0.75 -14.36
N LEU A 212 2.27 0.62 -13.04
CA LEU A 212 2.03 -0.67 -12.38
C LEU A 212 0.56 -1.11 -12.46
N HIS A 213 -0.34 -0.23 -12.87
CA HIS A 213 -1.78 -0.48 -13.02
C HIS A 213 -2.41 -1.18 -11.81
N PRO A 214 -2.24 -0.65 -10.59
CA PRO A 214 -2.80 -1.29 -9.41
C PRO A 214 -4.32 -1.18 -9.36
N LEU A 215 -4.92 -2.09 -8.61
CA LEU A 215 -6.34 -2.08 -8.27
C LEU A 215 -6.67 -0.94 -7.30
N LEU A 216 -5.79 -0.70 -6.36
CA LEU A 216 -5.98 0.19 -5.21
C LEU A 216 -4.62 0.67 -4.72
N GLY A 217 -4.55 1.91 -4.27
CA GLY A 217 -3.41 2.47 -3.57
C GLY A 217 -3.78 2.94 -2.18
N LEU A 218 -2.94 2.63 -1.21
CA LEU A 218 -3.04 3.09 0.18
C LEU A 218 -1.77 3.87 0.49
N GLU A 219 -1.93 5.16 0.76
CA GLU A 219 -0.82 6.09 1.01
C GLU A 219 -0.80 6.48 2.48
N LEU A 220 0.36 6.37 3.09
CA LEU A 220 0.58 6.74 4.48
C LEU A 220 1.60 7.87 4.55
N THR A 221 1.28 8.96 5.23
CA THR A 221 2.21 10.08 5.40
C THR A 221 1.80 10.94 6.57
N ALA A 222 2.79 11.49 7.30
CA ALA A 222 2.54 12.53 8.29
C ALA A 222 2.43 13.93 7.64
N THR A 223 2.87 14.07 6.39
CA THR A 223 2.93 15.34 5.66
C THR A 223 2.25 15.24 4.30
N PRO A 224 0.90 15.32 4.24
CA PRO A 224 0.15 15.18 2.99
C PRO A 224 0.23 16.47 2.12
N ILE A 225 1.44 16.92 1.84
CA ILE A 225 1.72 18.18 1.16
C ILE A 225 2.74 17.95 0.06
N VAL A 226 2.50 18.54 -1.10
CA VAL A 226 3.44 18.57 -2.23
C VAL A 226 3.91 20.03 -2.42
N ASN A 227 5.21 20.19 -2.66
CA ASN A 227 5.77 21.48 -3.05
C ASN A 227 5.58 21.70 -4.55
N SER A 228 4.85 22.76 -4.93
CA SER A 228 4.68 23.20 -6.31
C SER A 228 5.26 24.61 -6.44
N GLY A 229 6.53 24.70 -6.84
CA GLY A 229 7.28 25.95 -6.85
C GLY A 229 7.48 26.48 -5.43
N SER A 230 7.03 27.72 -5.16
CA SER A 230 7.08 28.34 -3.84
C SER A 230 5.84 28.01 -2.97
N LYS A 231 4.86 27.29 -3.52
CA LYS A 231 3.61 26.97 -2.83
C LYS A 231 3.60 25.54 -2.32
N GLN A 232 2.99 25.34 -1.14
CA GLN A 232 2.65 24.05 -0.61
C GLN A 232 1.20 23.71 -0.96
N VAL A 233 0.99 22.55 -1.58
CA VAL A 233 -0.34 22.09 -1.98
C VAL A 233 -0.67 20.81 -1.21
N LEU A 234 -1.83 20.79 -0.57
CA LEU A 234 -2.32 19.60 0.13
C LEU A 234 -2.69 18.51 -0.87
N PHE A 235 -2.49 17.25 -0.47
CA PHE A 235 -3.02 16.11 -1.21
C PHE A 235 -4.54 16.21 -1.30
N LYS A 236 -5.10 15.84 -2.44
CA LYS A 236 -6.55 15.86 -2.68
C LYS A 236 -7.24 14.52 -2.42
N ASN A 237 -6.48 13.46 -2.15
CA ASN A 237 -7.00 12.12 -1.92
C ASN A 237 -6.98 11.69 -0.44
N VAL A 238 -6.96 12.64 0.47
CA VAL A 238 -6.96 12.35 1.91
C VAL A 238 -8.35 11.90 2.34
N VAL A 239 -8.43 10.76 3.04
CA VAL A 239 -9.67 10.24 3.61
C VAL A 239 -9.67 10.25 5.14
N TYR A 240 -8.51 10.39 5.76
CA TYR A 240 -8.37 10.46 7.21
C TYR A 240 -7.16 11.28 7.61
N GLU A 241 -7.34 12.09 8.66
CA GLU A 241 -6.28 12.90 9.27
C GLU A 241 -6.24 12.64 10.77
N TYR A 242 -5.06 12.31 11.26
CA TYR A 242 -4.76 12.21 12.69
C TYR A 242 -3.45 12.93 12.96
N PRO A 243 -3.54 14.18 13.50
CA PRO A 243 -2.38 15.03 13.76
C PRO A 243 -1.51 14.54 14.93
#